data_ecfcfc5ba2aa2ced64d97c77a2ed1af6
#
_entry.id   ecfcfc5ba2aa2ced64d97c77a2ed1af6
#
_cell.length_a   1.000
_cell.length_b   1.000
_cell.length_c   1.000
_cell.angle_alpha   90.00
_cell.angle_beta   90.00
_cell.angle_gamma   90.00
#
_symmetry.space_group_name_H-M   'P 1'
#
loop_
_entity.id
_entity.type
_entity.pdbx_description
1 polymer ?
#
loop_
_entity_poly.entity_id
_entity_poly.type
_entity_poly.pdbx_seq_one_letter_code
_entity_poly.pdbx_strand_id
1 'polypeptide(L)'
;MERTIDRQTVLRHTLWGADIYCHILRKFYPGETVMRVSGRDCDTVRNPYAGGGETLQVRIVKLNPEQRLSDEHARHHDLSGTIPDGDALDFASMYYRQSGQELLDTLNREMHLHLDGANGQYRNIPPLPTARGPRFSFFKSPISNTRPYRSITILDAWNYITGHYAEERTRNLRGITDKSRARIFKAANFDYATFSGEFSSRNNSACTAESGLLCIDFDHVPDVEGLFRRLLEDRYFETALLFRSPSGDGLKWIIEASRGQTSHSDYFRAVAGYIAKAYDIEPDKSGKDLARACFLPHDPRAFINPNYR
;
A
#
# COMPACT_ATOMS: atom_id res chain seq x y z
N MET A 1 -4.55 -28.06 21.07
CA MET A 1 -4.19 -28.35 19.69
C MET A 1 -3.18 -27.28 19.27
N GLU A 2 -1.92 -27.66 19.12
CA GLU A 2 -0.91 -26.79 18.54
C GLU A 2 -1.35 -26.48 17.11
N ARG A 3 -1.42 -25.20 16.76
CA ARG A 3 -1.72 -24.76 15.40
C ARG A 3 -0.48 -25.05 14.55
N THR A 4 -0.55 -26.03 13.71
CA THR A 4 0.49 -26.33 12.71
C THR A 4 0.52 -25.18 11.71
N ILE A 5 1.70 -24.58 11.50
CA ILE A 5 1.91 -23.55 10.49
C ILE A 5 1.82 -24.21 9.12
N ASP A 6 0.94 -23.72 8.24
CA ASP A 6 0.82 -24.25 6.89
C ASP A 6 1.59 -23.41 5.86
N ARG A 7 1.95 -24.06 4.76
CA ARG A 7 2.69 -23.46 3.64
C ARG A 7 2.03 -22.19 3.10
N GLN A 8 0.71 -22.22 2.92
CA GLN A 8 -0.05 -21.13 2.34
C GLN A 8 -0.01 -19.89 3.25
N THR A 9 -0.09 -20.11 4.55
CA THR A 9 -0.01 -19.05 5.54
C THR A 9 1.37 -18.36 5.51
N VAL A 10 2.46 -19.12 5.46
CA VAL A 10 3.82 -18.56 5.33
C VAL A 10 3.95 -17.75 4.05
N LEU A 11 3.53 -18.27 2.90
CA LEU A 11 3.62 -17.56 1.63
C LEU A 11 2.81 -16.26 1.62
N ARG A 12 1.61 -16.25 2.20
CA ARG A 12 0.78 -15.03 2.32
C ARG A 12 1.44 -13.95 3.16
N HIS A 13 2.13 -14.33 4.24
CA HIS A 13 2.80 -13.40 5.14
C HIS A 13 4.18 -12.95 4.64
N THR A 14 4.66 -13.49 3.53
CA THR A 14 5.96 -13.20 2.93
C THR A 14 5.85 -12.70 1.48
N LEU A 15 4.84 -11.90 1.19
CA LEU A 15 4.55 -11.37 -0.15
C LEU A 15 4.60 -12.49 -1.20
N TRP A 16 3.83 -13.56 -0.96
CA TRP A 16 3.77 -14.77 -1.79
C TRP A 16 5.13 -15.47 -1.98
N GLY A 17 6.01 -15.31 -1.00
CA GLY A 17 7.34 -15.90 -0.98
C GLY A 17 8.46 -14.94 -1.42
N ALA A 18 8.17 -13.76 -1.97
CA ALA A 18 9.20 -12.83 -2.41
C ALA A 18 10.12 -12.38 -1.25
N ASP A 19 9.55 -12.17 -0.06
CA ASP A 19 10.33 -11.79 1.13
C ASP A 19 11.26 -12.91 1.61
N ILE A 20 10.93 -14.18 1.34
CA ILE A 20 11.79 -15.33 1.66
C ILE A 20 13.07 -15.27 0.81
N TYR A 21 12.95 -14.99 -0.49
CA TYR A 21 14.14 -14.79 -1.35
C TYR A 21 14.99 -13.63 -0.83
N CYS A 22 14.38 -12.48 -0.53
CA CYS A 22 15.10 -11.34 0.03
C CYS A 22 15.82 -11.68 1.34
N HIS A 23 15.14 -12.39 2.24
CA HIS A 23 15.70 -12.80 3.53
C HIS A 23 16.93 -13.68 3.36
N ILE A 24 16.86 -14.68 2.49
CA ILE A 24 17.98 -15.60 2.26
C ILE A 24 19.12 -14.92 1.51
N LEU A 25 18.82 -14.20 0.44
CA LEU A 25 19.86 -13.50 -0.33
C LEU A 25 20.63 -12.48 0.49
N ARG A 26 19.99 -11.78 1.44
CA ARG A 26 20.67 -10.89 2.38
C ARG A 26 21.64 -11.60 3.33
N LYS A 27 21.43 -12.89 3.62
CA LYS A 27 22.39 -13.68 4.40
C LYS A 27 23.67 -13.97 3.61
N PHE A 28 23.57 -14.08 2.27
CA PHE A 28 24.75 -14.22 1.40
C PHE A 28 25.39 -12.87 1.04
N TYR A 29 24.58 -11.82 0.91
CA TYR A 29 25.00 -10.49 0.43
C TYR A 29 24.55 -9.40 1.41
N PRO A 30 25.11 -9.34 2.63
CA PRO A 30 24.70 -8.36 3.64
C PRO A 30 25.06 -6.93 3.19
N GLY A 31 24.09 -6.01 3.37
CA GLY A 31 24.27 -4.60 3.00
C GLY A 31 24.02 -4.27 1.52
N GLU A 32 23.73 -5.26 0.67
CA GLU A 32 23.44 -5.05 -0.74
C GLU A 32 21.92 -5.01 -0.99
N THR A 33 21.53 -4.37 -2.10
CA THR A 33 20.18 -4.51 -2.65
C THR A 33 20.09 -5.84 -3.40
N VAL A 34 19.51 -6.86 -2.76
CA VAL A 34 19.55 -8.24 -3.26
C VAL A 34 18.50 -8.55 -4.32
N MET A 35 17.42 -7.80 -4.37
CA MET A 35 16.35 -8.01 -5.34
C MET A 35 15.56 -6.71 -5.57
N ARG A 36 15.23 -6.41 -6.81
CA ARG A 36 14.34 -5.31 -7.21
C ARG A 36 13.13 -5.88 -7.93
N VAL A 37 11.95 -5.60 -7.41
CA VAL A 37 10.69 -6.04 -8.01
C VAL A 37 10.14 -4.91 -8.86
N SER A 38 9.96 -5.15 -10.16
CA SER A 38 9.26 -4.26 -11.10
C SER A 38 7.96 -4.92 -11.54
N GLY A 39 6.85 -4.56 -10.87
CA GLY A 39 5.58 -5.22 -11.10
C GLY A 39 5.57 -6.67 -10.58
N ARG A 40 5.53 -7.66 -11.49
CA ARG A 40 5.57 -9.10 -11.18
C ARG A 40 6.90 -9.74 -11.48
N ASP A 41 7.76 -9.06 -12.19
CA ASP A 41 9.07 -9.53 -12.56
C ASP A 41 10.13 -8.86 -11.69
N CYS A 42 11.16 -9.62 -11.36
CA CYS A 42 12.37 -9.09 -10.76
C CYS A 42 13.46 -9.08 -11.82
N ASP A 43 14.34 -8.10 -11.77
CA ASP A 43 15.59 -8.15 -12.52
C ASP A 43 16.37 -9.41 -12.11
N THR A 44 17.21 -9.91 -13.03
CA THR A 44 18.13 -11.01 -12.71
C THR A 44 19.03 -10.59 -11.54
N VAL A 45 19.09 -11.46 -10.53
CA VAL A 45 19.83 -11.17 -9.29
C VAL A 45 20.97 -12.17 -9.08
N ARG A 46 21.87 -11.83 -8.17
CA ARG A 46 23.03 -12.69 -7.83
C ARG A 46 22.57 -14.03 -7.29
N ASN A 47 23.08 -15.11 -7.89
CA ASN A 47 22.82 -16.46 -7.48
C ASN A 47 23.95 -16.98 -6.57
N PRO A 48 23.69 -17.20 -5.27
CA PRO A 48 24.73 -17.67 -4.34
C PRO A 48 25.22 -19.09 -4.66
N TYR A 49 24.42 -19.87 -5.39
CA TYR A 49 24.77 -21.23 -5.76
C TYR A 49 25.51 -21.34 -7.10
N ALA A 50 25.52 -20.26 -7.88
CA ALA A 50 26.21 -20.15 -9.18
C ALA A 50 27.42 -19.20 -9.12
N GLY A 51 28.21 -19.26 -8.04
CA GLY A 51 29.38 -18.42 -7.88
C GLY A 51 29.11 -16.92 -7.74
N GLY A 52 27.87 -16.52 -7.46
CA GLY A 52 27.46 -15.12 -7.30
C GLY A 52 27.22 -14.38 -8.62
N GLY A 53 27.14 -15.08 -9.76
CA GLY A 53 26.72 -14.51 -11.04
C GLY A 53 25.25 -14.07 -11.01
N GLU A 54 24.87 -13.09 -11.84
CA GLU A 54 23.48 -12.61 -11.97
C GLU A 54 22.65 -13.54 -12.86
N THR A 55 22.37 -14.75 -12.37
CA THR A 55 21.66 -15.79 -13.13
C THR A 55 20.31 -16.16 -12.54
N LEU A 56 19.96 -15.68 -11.36
CA LEU A 56 18.71 -16.03 -10.68
C LEU A 56 17.60 -15.05 -11.09
N GLN A 57 16.59 -15.54 -11.79
CA GLN A 57 15.36 -14.82 -12.06
C GLN A 57 14.29 -15.19 -11.03
N VAL A 58 13.62 -14.21 -10.44
CA VAL A 58 12.48 -14.42 -9.54
C VAL A 58 11.26 -13.73 -10.13
N ARG A 59 10.14 -14.47 -10.28
CA ARG A 59 8.90 -13.95 -10.84
C ARG A 59 7.70 -14.34 -9.98
N ILE A 60 6.75 -13.44 -9.81
CA ILE A 60 5.46 -13.74 -9.17
C ILE A 60 4.51 -14.26 -10.26
N VAL A 61 4.22 -15.54 -10.25
CA VAL A 61 3.39 -16.22 -11.24
C VAL A 61 2.07 -16.66 -10.63
N LYS A 62 1.01 -16.69 -11.45
CA LYS A 62 -0.25 -17.36 -11.13
C LYS A 62 -0.10 -18.84 -11.48
N LEU A 63 -0.39 -19.72 -10.53
CA LEU A 63 -0.39 -21.16 -10.78
C LEU A 63 -1.55 -21.59 -11.68
N ASN A 64 -2.67 -20.90 -11.63
CA ASN A 64 -3.80 -21.11 -12.52
C ASN A 64 -4.36 -19.75 -13.00
N PRO A 65 -4.33 -19.44 -14.32
CA PRO A 65 -4.84 -18.17 -14.86
C PRO A 65 -6.34 -17.92 -14.61
N GLU A 66 -7.12 -18.98 -14.38
CA GLU A 66 -8.57 -18.93 -14.17
C GLU A 66 -8.96 -18.78 -12.69
N GLN A 67 -8.03 -18.98 -11.77
CA GLN A 67 -8.29 -18.85 -10.34
C GLN A 67 -8.00 -17.44 -9.81
N ARG A 68 -8.67 -17.11 -8.68
CA ARG A 68 -8.61 -15.81 -8.03
C ARG A 68 -7.17 -15.47 -7.56
N LEU A 69 -6.91 -14.20 -7.25
CA LEU A 69 -5.65 -13.62 -6.76
C LEU A 69 -4.94 -14.36 -5.61
N SER A 70 -5.58 -15.40 -5.03
CA SER A 70 -5.06 -16.18 -3.90
C SER A 70 -3.95 -17.18 -4.25
N ASP A 71 -3.66 -17.41 -5.53
CA ASP A 71 -2.75 -18.48 -5.97
C ASP A 71 -1.49 -17.95 -6.68
N GLU A 72 -1.09 -16.72 -6.36
CA GLU A 72 0.18 -16.17 -6.80
C GLU A 72 1.32 -16.73 -5.94
N HIS A 73 2.46 -17.07 -6.58
CA HIS A 73 3.68 -17.51 -5.90
C HIS A 73 4.90 -16.91 -6.57
N ALA A 74 5.87 -16.50 -5.76
CA ALA A 74 7.18 -16.18 -6.26
C ALA A 74 7.93 -17.47 -6.61
N ARG A 75 8.36 -17.58 -7.87
CA ARG A 75 9.15 -18.72 -8.38
C ARG A 75 10.46 -18.23 -8.93
N HIS A 76 11.49 -19.06 -8.78
CA HIS A 76 12.80 -18.80 -9.37
C HIS A 76 13.07 -19.71 -10.56
N HIS A 77 13.88 -19.17 -11.48
CA HIS A 77 14.51 -19.86 -12.58
C HIS A 77 15.98 -19.46 -12.61
N ASP A 78 16.88 -20.43 -12.68
CA ASP A 78 18.30 -20.18 -12.77
C ASP A 78 18.79 -20.31 -14.21
N LEU A 79 19.19 -19.20 -14.82
CA LEU A 79 19.71 -19.18 -16.19
C LEU A 79 20.99 -19.98 -16.39
N SER A 80 21.74 -20.26 -15.31
CA SER A 80 22.94 -21.10 -15.36
C SER A 80 22.65 -22.61 -15.23
N GLY A 81 21.43 -22.97 -14.84
CA GLY A 81 21.05 -24.36 -14.60
C GLY A 81 21.73 -25.01 -13.39
N THR A 82 22.36 -24.23 -12.50
CA THR A 82 23.07 -24.75 -11.31
C THR A 82 22.09 -25.24 -10.25
N ILE A 83 20.92 -24.61 -10.14
CA ILE A 83 19.84 -25.04 -9.24
C ILE A 83 18.57 -25.30 -10.03
N PRO A 84 17.73 -26.25 -9.56
CA PRO A 84 16.45 -26.52 -10.22
C PRO A 84 15.47 -25.35 -10.06
N ASP A 85 14.53 -25.23 -10.99
CA ASP A 85 13.38 -24.33 -10.88
C ASP A 85 12.54 -24.68 -9.65
N GLY A 86 12.07 -23.67 -8.95
CA GLY A 86 11.28 -23.91 -7.76
C GLY A 86 10.54 -22.66 -7.25
N ASP A 87 9.93 -22.79 -6.10
CA ASP A 87 9.35 -21.64 -5.39
C ASP A 87 10.23 -21.17 -4.22
N ALA A 88 9.72 -20.22 -3.45
CA ALA A 88 10.45 -19.63 -2.34
C ALA A 88 10.77 -20.65 -1.22
N LEU A 89 9.90 -21.66 -1.01
CA LEU A 89 10.17 -22.69 0.00
C LEU A 89 11.20 -23.70 -0.51
N ASP A 90 11.22 -23.99 -1.81
CA ASP A 90 12.27 -24.82 -2.42
C ASP A 90 13.63 -24.12 -2.28
N PHE A 91 13.67 -22.80 -2.53
CA PHE A 91 14.90 -22.01 -2.34
C PHE A 91 15.34 -21.96 -0.88
N ALA A 92 14.39 -21.80 0.05
CA ALA A 92 14.68 -21.84 1.48
C ALA A 92 15.14 -23.22 1.94
N SER A 93 14.59 -24.30 1.39
CA SER A 93 14.99 -25.67 1.68
C SER A 93 16.47 -25.91 1.35
N MET A 94 16.95 -25.36 0.24
CA MET A 94 18.37 -25.45 -0.13
C MET A 94 19.28 -24.75 0.86
N TYR A 95 18.87 -23.59 1.35
CA TYR A 95 19.66 -22.80 2.29
C TYR A 95 19.69 -23.44 3.69
N TYR A 96 18.51 -23.74 4.24
CA TYR A 96 18.40 -24.27 5.61
C TYR A 96 18.65 -25.76 5.71
N ARG A 97 18.66 -26.49 4.58
CA ARG A 97 18.72 -27.97 4.50
C ARG A 97 17.60 -28.64 5.29
N GLN A 98 16.43 -28.03 5.26
CA GLN A 98 15.22 -28.43 5.97
C GLN A 98 14.06 -28.53 4.98
N SER A 99 13.01 -29.28 5.34
CA SER A 99 11.79 -29.39 4.54
C SER A 99 10.56 -29.58 5.43
N GLY A 100 9.37 -29.51 4.82
CA GLY A 100 8.11 -29.71 5.53
C GLY A 100 7.91 -28.74 6.71
N GLN A 101 7.40 -29.27 7.83
CA GLN A 101 7.07 -28.44 9.00
C GLN A 101 8.29 -27.76 9.63
N GLU A 102 9.42 -28.46 9.69
CA GLU A 102 10.65 -27.94 10.27
C GLU A 102 11.12 -26.65 9.55
N LEU A 103 11.02 -26.63 8.22
CA LEU A 103 11.33 -25.44 7.42
C LEU A 103 10.36 -24.30 7.71
N LEU A 104 9.06 -24.58 7.80
CA LEU A 104 8.03 -23.55 8.08
C LEU A 104 8.22 -22.93 9.46
N ASP A 105 8.54 -23.75 10.47
CA ASP A 105 8.83 -23.29 11.83
C ASP A 105 10.11 -22.44 11.88
N THR A 106 11.13 -22.82 11.11
CA THR A 106 12.37 -22.05 10.97
C THR A 106 12.11 -20.70 10.31
N LEU A 107 11.37 -20.64 9.20
CA LEU A 107 11.00 -19.39 8.54
C LEU A 107 10.15 -18.50 9.45
N ASN A 108 9.18 -19.08 10.17
CA ASN A 108 8.38 -18.36 11.15
C ASN A 108 9.23 -17.66 12.20
N ARG A 109 10.22 -18.37 12.74
CA ARG A 109 11.14 -17.84 13.75
C ARG A 109 12.13 -16.82 13.18
N GLU A 110 12.82 -17.15 12.09
CA GLU A 110 13.87 -16.32 11.51
C GLU A 110 13.36 -15.03 10.87
N MET A 111 12.17 -15.06 10.33
CA MET A 111 11.51 -13.90 9.72
C MET A 111 10.53 -13.19 10.66
N HIS A 112 10.42 -13.65 11.92
CA HIS A 112 9.50 -13.09 12.94
C HIS A 112 8.05 -12.99 12.48
N LEU A 113 7.54 -14.06 11.81
CA LEU A 113 6.18 -14.05 11.25
C LEU A 113 5.09 -14.23 12.30
N HIS A 114 5.43 -14.76 13.48
CA HIS A 114 4.53 -14.97 14.63
C HIS A 114 3.27 -15.81 14.32
N LEU A 115 3.40 -16.82 13.46
CA LEU A 115 2.29 -17.65 12.97
C LEU A 115 1.89 -18.77 13.94
N ASP A 116 2.79 -19.16 14.84
CA ASP A 116 2.62 -20.27 15.79
C ASP A 116 1.75 -19.92 16.99
N GLY A 117 1.41 -18.66 17.18
CA GLY A 117 0.65 -18.18 18.34
C GLY A 117 1.38 -18.38 19.68
N ALA A 118 2.69 -18.69 19.66
CA ALA A 118 3.49 -19.02 20.84
C ALA A 118 3.73 -17.83 21.79
N ASN A 119 3.46 -16.62 21.40
CA ASN A 119 3.49 -15.46 22.28
C ASN A 119 2.16 -15.30 23.00
N GLY A 120 2.03 -15.90 24.16
CA GLY A 120 0.86 -15.79 25.06
C GLY A 120 0.43 -14.37 25.44
N GLN A 121 1.17 -13.35 25.05
CA GLN A 121 0.81 -11.93 25.16
C GLN A 121 -0.11 -11.44 24.03
N TYR A 122 -0.21 -12.17 22.90
CA TYR A 122 -1.09 -11.81 21.77
C TYR A 122 -2.42 -12.58 21.77
N ARG A 123 -2.72 -13.38 22.82
CA ARG A 123 -4.01 -14.09 22.96
C ARG A 123 -5.23 -13.17 23.06
N ASN A 124 -5.03 -11.88 23.26
CA ASN A 124 -6.09 -10.87 23.34
C ASN A 124 -6.01 -9.82 22.21
N ILE A 125 -5.15 -10.00 21.21
CA ILE A 125 -5.40 -9.29 19.97
C ILE A 125 -6.61 -10.01 19.35
N PRO A 126 -7.78 -9.34 19.22
CA PRO A 126 -8.88 -9.88 18.45
C PRO A 126 -8.28 -10.31 17.09
N PRO A 127 -8.74 -11.42 16.46
CA PRO A 127 -8.30 -11.77 15.13
C PRO A 127 -8.33 -10.48 14.34
N LEU A 128 -7.16 -10.11 13.75
CA LEU A 128 -7.04 -8.88 12.95
C LEU A 128 -8.37 -8.74 12.22
N PRO A 129 -9.17 -7.72 12.50
CA PRO A 129 -10.48 -7.63 11.90
C PRO A 129 -10.21 -7.81 10.43
N THR A 130 -10.75 -8.88 9.86
CA THR A 130 -10.71 -9.13 8.41
C THR A 130 -11.10 -7.81 7.80
N ALA A 131 -10.15 -7.05 7.32
CA ALA A 131 -10.11 -5.64 6.97
C ALA A 131 -11.52 -4.97 6.94
N ARG A 132 -12.16 -4.81 8.11
CA ARG A 132 -13.45 -4.13 8.29
C ARG A 132 -13.26 -2.63 8.47
N GLY A 133 -12.12 -2.12 8.03
CA GLY A 133 -11.93 -0.70 7.86
C GLY A 133 -12.68 -0.21 6.62
N PRO A 134 -12.90 1.10 6.53
CA PRO A 134 -13.46 1.73 5.35
C PRO A 134 -12.76 1.25 4.09
N ARG A 135 -13.53 0.81 3.10
CA ARG A 135 -13.01 0.36 1.80
C ARG A 135 -13.36 1.38 0.73
N PHE A 136 -12.44 1.54 -0.21
CA PHE A 136 -12.60 2.50 -1.29
C PHE A 136 -11.83 2.06 -2.54
N SER A 137 -12.17 2.63 -3.70
CA SER A 137 -11.58 2.23 -4.97
C SER A 137 -10.20 2.83 -5.20
N PHE A 138 -9.27 2.01 -5.66
CA PHE A 138 -7.94 2.38 -6.12
C PHE A 138 -7.85 2.25 -7.63
N PHE A 139 -7.22 3.22 -8.27
CA PHE A 139 -7.09 3.34 -9.72
C PHE A 139 -5.63 3.48 -10.13
N LYS A 140 -5.26 2.80 -11.19
CA LYS A 140 -3.96 2.98 -11.84
C LYS A 140 -3.98 4.20 -12.75
N SER A 141 -2.83 4.89 -12.81
CA SER A 141 -2.61 5.96 -13.80
C SER A 141 -2.87 5.48 -15.23
N PRO A 142 -3.21 6.40 -16.15
CA PRO A 142 -3.46 7.83 -15.98
C PRO A 142 -4.82 8.14 -15.35
N ILE A 143 -5.06 9.42 -14.99
CA ILE A 143 -6.35 9.89 -14.40
C ILE A 143 -7.57 9.62 -15.30
N SER A 144 -7.37 9.48 -16.60
CA SER A 144 -8.41 9.11 -17.58
C SER A 144 -8.89 7.66 -17.43
N ASN A 145 -8.12 6.81 -16.75
CA ASN A 145 -8.56 5.47 -16.40
C ASN A 145 -9.60 5.55 -15.29
N THR A 146 -10.87 5.40 -15.62
CA THR A 146 -12.00 5.49 -14.68
C THR A 146 -12.45 4.14 -14.13
N ARG A 147 -11.82 3.02 -14.53
CA ARG A 147 -12.12 1.69 -14.01
C ARG A 147 -11.26 1.42 -12.79
N PRO A 148 -11.84 1.05 -11.63
CA PRO A 148 -11.06 0.72 -10.45
C PRO A 148 -10.19 -0.52 -10.72
N TYR A 149 -8.96 -0.45 -10.25
CA TYR A 149 -8.04 -1.60 -10.29
C TYR A 149 -8.39 -2.62 -9.20
N ARG A 150 -8.68 -2.12 -7.99
CA ARG A 150 -9.10 -2.92 -6.84
C ARG A 150 -9.71 -2.05 -5.75
N SER A 151 -10.37 -2.69 -4.79
CA SER A 151 -10.72 -2.09 -3.51
C SER A 151 -9.55 -2.18 -2.55
N ILE A 152 -9.31 -1.11 -1.79
CA ILE A 152 -8.23 -1.00 -0.79
C ILE A 152 -8.77 -0.43 0.52
N THR A 153 -7.96 -0.53 1.58
CA THR A 153 -8.20 0.03 2.91
C THR A 153 -7.30 1.24 3.19
N ILE A 154 -7.53 1.91 4.32
CA ILE A 154 -6.64 2.99 4.81
C ILE A 154 -5.20 2.49 4.98
N LEU A 155 -5.01 1.29 5.53
CA LEU A 155 -3.68 0.69 5.71
C LEU A 155 -2.99 0.44 4.36
N ASP A 156 -3.72 -0.08 3.37
CA ASP A 156 -3.17 -0.28 2.01
C ASP A 156 -2.72 1.05 1.39
N ALA A 157 -3.53 2.11 1.53
CA ALA A 157 -3.21 3.45 1.04
C ALA A 157 -1.98 4.03 1.76
N TRP A 158 -1.89 3.87 3.07
CA TRP A 158 -0.74 4.31 3.85
C TRP A 158 0.54 3.56 3.45
N ASN A 159 0.49 2.24 3.31
CA ASN A 159 1.61 1.42 2.85
C ASN A 159 2.06 1.82 1.44
N TYR A 160 1.10 2.17 0.56
CA TYR A 160 1.42 2.68 -0.77
C TYR A 160 2.14 4.03 -0.71
N ILE A 161 1.65 4.97 0.12
CA ILE A 161 2.17 6.34 0.23
C ILE A 161 3.55 6.36 0.91
N THR A 162 3.75 5.56 1.96
CA THR A 162 5.02 5.50 2.70
C THR A 162 6.07 4.60 2.03
N GLY A 163 5.63 3.69 1.16
CA GLY A 163 6.50 2.81 0.38
C GLY A 163 7.11 3.52 -0.84
N HIS A 164 7.97 2.80 -1.55
CA HIS A 164 8.74 3.34 -2.68
C HIS A 164 7.98 3.42 -4.02
N TYR A 165 6.72 2.96 -4.07
CA TYR A 165 5.94 2.85 -5.32
C TYR A 165 5.80 4.14 -6.12
N ALA A 166 5.68 5.28 -5.43
CA ALA A 166 5.50 6.59 -6.04
C ALA A 166 6.71 7.53 -5.86
N GLU A 167 7.83 7.05 -5.31
CA GLU A 167 8.97 7.88 -4.93
C GLU A 167 9.57 8.62 -6.12
N GLU A 168 9.94 7.90 -7.17
CA GLU A 168 10.57 8.49 -8.35
C GLU A 168 9.64 9.52 -9.03
N ARG A 169 8.39 9.15 -9.28
CA ARG A 169 7.43 10.07 -9.91
C ARG A 169 7.11 11.28 -9.04
N THR A 170 7.10 11.14 -7.71
CA THR A 170 6.92 12.26 -6.79
C THR A 170 8.12 13.20 -6.83
N ARG A 171 9.34 12.67 -6.82
CA ARG A 171 10.57 13.45 -6.98
C ARG A 171 10.60 14.17 -8.33
N ASN A 172 10.28 13.48 -9.42
CA ASN A 172 10.24 14.05 -10.77
C ASN A 172 9.20 15.18 -10.86
N LEU A 173 7.99 14.98 -10.32
CA LEU A 173 6.96 16.02 -10.28
C LEU A 173 7.44 17.29 -9.55
N ARG A 174 8.07 17.12 -8.40
CA ARG A 174 8.57 18.23 -7.58
C ARG A 174 9.73 19.00 -8.22
N GLY A 175 10.38 18.41 -9.22
CA GLY A 175 11.39 19.08 -10.05
C GLY A 175 10.81 19.89 -11.22
N ILE A 176 9.51 19.79 -11.52
CA ILE A 176 8.87 20.51 -12.62
C ILE A 176 8.39 21.87 -12.12
N THR A 177 9.01 22.95 -12.60
CA THR A 177 8.66 24.33 -12.20
C THR A 177 7.44 24.89 -12.94
N ASP A 178 7.22 24.47 -14.20
CA ASP A 178 6.05 24.86 -14.99
C ASP A 178 4.77 24.19 -14.49
N LYS A 179 3.81 25.00 -14.03
CA LYS A 179 2.55 24.50 -13.43
C LYS A 179 1.72 23.67 -14.42
N SER A 180 1.70 24.02 -15.70
CA SER A 180 0.91 23.30 -16.70
C SER A 180 1.53 21.94 -16.98
N ARG A 181 2.84 21.87 -17.13
CA ARG A 181 3.59 20.62 -17.29
C ARG A 181 3.47 19.72 -16.05
N ALA A 182 3.57 20.29 -14.84
CA ALA A 182 3.39 19.56 -13.59
C ALA A 182 1.98 18.95 -13.49
N ARG A 183 0.94 19.68 -13.89
CA ARG A 183 -0.44 19.18 -13.93
C ARG A 183 -0.59 18.02 -14.90
N ILE A 184 -0.06 18.13 -16.11
CA ILE A 184 -0.10 17.07 -17.13
C ILE A 184 0.66 15.84 -16.62
N PHE A 185 1.87 16.03 -16.09
CA PHE A 185 2.68 14.95 -15.54
C PHE A 185 1.95 14.21 -14.41
N LYS A 186 1.37 14.94 -13.44
CA LYS A 186 0.59 14.37 -12.34
C LYS A 186 -0.58 13.53 -12.87
N ALA A 187 -1.35 14.07 -13.80
CA ALA A 187 -2.51 13.38 -14.39
C ALA A 187 -2.14 12.10 -15.15
N ALA A 188 -0.97 12.07 -15.78
CA ALA A 188 -0.50 10.94 -16.56
C ALA A 188 0.16 9.83 -15.72
N ASN A 189 0.81 10.18 -14.60
CA ASN A 189 1.72 9.26 -13.93
C ASN A 189 1.29 8.81 -12.52
N PHE A 190 0.36 9.49 -11.87
CA PHE A 190 0.00 9.14 -10.49
C PHE A 190 -1.21 8.23 -10.44
N ASP A 191 -1.08 7.15 -9.68
CA ASP A 191 -2.20 6.36 -9.22
C ASP A 191 -3.03 7.19 -8.23
N TYR A 192 -4.30 6.85 -8.06
CA TYR A 192 -5.20 7.61 -7.22
C TYR A 192 -6.26 6.73 -6.55
N ALA A 193 -6.90 7.27 -5.52
CA ALA A 193 -8.01 6.63 -4.83
C ALA A 193 -9.23 7.55 -4.76
N THR A 194 -10.41 6.96 -4.59
CA THR A 194 -11.66 7.65 -4.27
C THR A 194 -12.03 7.32 -2.83
N PHE A 195 -11.45 8.04 -1.86
CA PHE A 195 -11.57 7.70 -0.43
C PHE A 195 -13.01 7.60 0.08
N SER A 196 -13.97 8.29 -0.54
CA SER A 196 -15.36 8.33 -0.08
C SER A 196 -16.17 7.07 -0.45
N GLY A 197 -15.63 6.13 -1.22
CA GLY A 197 -16.35 4.89 -1.51
C GLY A 197 -15.74 3.99 -2.57
N GLU A 198 -16.43 2.89 -2.81
CA GLU A 198 -16.18 1.93 -3.86
C GLU A 198 -17.07 2.25 -5.08
N PHE A 199 -16.50 2.10 -6.26
CA PHE A 199 -17.17 2.48 -7.52
C PHE A 199 -16.99 1.40 -8.58
N SER A 200 -17.99 1.16 -9.39
CA SER A 200 -17.84 0.36 -10.62
C SER A 200 -17.13 1.15 -11.75
N SER A 201 -17.24 2.47 -11.72
CA SER A 201 -16.50 3.43 -12.55
C SER A 201 -16.40 4.75 -11.77
N ARG A 202 -15.36 5.56 -11.98
CA ARG A 202 -15.18 6.84 -11.29
C ARG A 202 -16.23 7.89 -11.74
N ASN A 203 -17.42 7.74 -11.20
CA ASN A 203 -18.59 8.59 -11.42
C ASN A 203 -19.48 8.54 -10.17
N ASN A 204 -20.05 9.66 -9.75
CA ASN A 204 -20.90 9.73 -8.55
C ASN A 204 -22.09 8.75 -8.60
N SER A 205 -22.70 8.55 -9.78
CA SER A 205 -23.82 7.61 -9.95
C SER A 205 -23.39 6.13 -9.96
N ALA A 206 -22.11 5.85 -10.06
CA ALA A 206 -21.55 4.49 -10.09
C ALA A 206 -20.96 4.04 -8.74
N CYS A 207 -21.30 4.74 -7.65
CA CYS A 207 -20.92 4.33 -6.29
C CYS A 207 -21.65 3.04 -5.94
N THR A 208 -20.91 2.02 -5.54
CA THR A 208 -21.43 0.72 -5.12
C THR A 208 -21.52 0.58 -3.61
N ALA A 209 -20.63 1.27 -2.89
CA ALA A 209 -20.65 1.34 -1.44
C ALA A 209 -19.90 2.60 -0.97
N GLU A 210 -20.49 3.34 -0.05
CA GLU A 210 -19.80 4.46 0.59
C GLU A 210 -18.88 3.95 1.70
N SER A 211 -17.71 4.59 1.84
CA SER A 211 -16.70 4.20 2.83
C SER A 211 -16.94 4.77 4.23
N GLY A 212 -17.74 5.83 4.34
CA GLY A 212 -17.80 6.64 5.55
C GLY A 212 -16.61 7.57 5.76
N LEU A 213 -15.78 7.77 4.73
CA LEU A 213 -14.64 8.71 4.78
C LEU A 213 -14.92 9.96 3.96
N LEU A 214 -14.28 11.07 4.36
CA LEU A 214 -14.23 12.33 3.63
C LEU A 214 -12.78 12.69 3.34
N CYS A 215 -12.48 13.01 2.09
CA CYS A 215 -11.18 13.50 1.65
C CYS A 215 -11.22 15.01 1.51
N ILE A 216 -10.38 15.70 2.27
CA ILE A 216 -10.22 17.15 2.25
C ILE A 216 -8.86 17.48 1.67
N ASP A 217 -8.85 18.34 0.67
CA ASP A 217 -7.68 18.72 -0.10
C ASP A 217 -7.31 20.17 0.20
N PHE A 218 -6.07 20.40 0.62
CA PHE A 218 -5.50 21.73 0.85
C PHE A 218 -4.40 21.95 -0.18
N ASP A 219 -4.60 22.90 -1.06
CA ASP A 219 -3.60 23.29 -2.07
C ASP A 219 -2.89 24.59 -1.66
N HIS A 220 -1.60 24.69 -2.00
CA HIS A 220 -0.78 25.89 -1.81
C HIS A 220 -0.77 26.44 -0.37
N VAL A 221 -0.57 25.57 0.60
CA VAL A 221 -0.52 25.90 2.03
C VAL A 221 0.80 26.62 2.37
N PRO A 222 0.78 27.82 2.96
CA PRO A 222 2.01 28.56 3.30
C PRO A 222 2.89 27.81 4.33
N ASP A 223 2.27 27.20 5.35
CA ASP A 223 2.93 26.38 6.36
C ASP A 223 2.32 24.98 6.41
N VAL A 224 2.83 24.10 5.55
CA VAL A 224 2.35 22.71 5.43
C VAL A 224 2.56 21.94 6.75
N GLU A 225 3.71 22.09 7.39
CA GLU A 225 4.04 21.36 8.62
C GLU A 225 3.25 21.86 9.84
N GLY A 226 3.01 23.17 9.92
CA GLY A 226 2.16 23.75 10.96
C GLY A 226 0.71 23.32 10.80
N LEU A 227 0.17 23.34 9.58
CA LEU A 227 -1.18 22.86 9.33
C LEU A 227 -1.29 21.35 9.59
N PHE A 228 -0.29 20.56 9.20
CA PHE A 228 -0.26 19.11 9.44
C PHE A 228 -0.44 18.79 10.93
N ARG A 229 0.32 19.46 11.81
CA ARG A 229 0.20 19.27 13.26
C ARG A 229 -1.17 19.69 13.80
N ARG A 230 -1.67 20.87 13.38
CA ARG A 230 -2.97 21.38 13.81
C ARG A 230 -4.13 20.44 13.42
N LEU A 231 -4.07 19.84 12.22
CA LEU A 231 -5.10 18.90 11.76
C LEU A 231 -5.09 17.59 12.57
N LEU A 232 -3.93 17.11 13.01
CA LEU A 232 -3.85 15.94 13.91
C LEU A 232 -4.41 16.19 15.30
N GLU A 233 -4.42 17.46 15.75
CA GLU A 233 -4.94 17.89 17.03
C GLU A 233 -6.38 18.41 16.96
N ASP A 234 -7.06 18.23 15.81
CA ASP A 234 -8.45 18.67 15.65
C ASP A 234 -9.38 17.96 16.64
N ARG A 235 -10.26 18.75 17.29
CA ARG A 235 -11.12 18.24 18.36
C ARG A 235 -12.44 17.64 17.87
N TYR A 236 -12.81 17.91 16.64
CA TYR A 236 -14.11 17.53 16.07
C TYR A 236 -14.00 16.40 15.06
N PHE A 237 -12.85 16.28 14.39
CA PHE A 237 -12.65 15.30 13.33
C PHE A 237 -11.45 14.41 13.61
N GLU A 238 -11.69 13.13 13.76
CA GLU A 238 -10.64 12.15 13.90
C GLU A 238 -9.95 11.92 12.56
N THR A 239 -8.63 12.11 12.52
CA THR A 239 -7.80 11.86 11.35
C THR A 239 -7.64 10.37 11.13
N ALA A 240 -8.12 9.85 9.99
CA ALA A 240 -7.88 8.49 9.55
C ALA A 240 -6.52 8.36 8.84
N LEU A 241 -6.22 9.30 7.92
CA LEU A 241 -4.98 9.36 7.17
C LEU A 241 -4.66 10.82 6.82
N LEU A 242 -3.39 11.23 6.96
CA LEU A 242 -2.95 12.59 6.60
C LEU A 242 -1.60 12.51 5.90
N PHE A 243 -1.48 13.13 4.73
CA PHE A 243 -0.25 13.11 3.95
C PHE A 243 -0.09 14.37 3.10
N ARG A 244 1.14 14.64 2.69
CA ARG A 244 1.46 15.78 1.83
C ARG A 244 1.05 15.52 0.40
N SER A 245 0.60 16.57 -0.29
CA SER A 245 0.19 16.49 -1.70
C SER A 245 1.35 16.04 -2.61
N PRO A 246 1.07 15.54 -3.84
CA PRO A 246 2.12 15.18 -4.78
C PRO A 246 3.12 16.29 -5.05
N SER A 247 2.67 17.54 -5.11
CA SER A 247 3.54 18.72 -5.31
C SER A 247 4.33 19.10 -4.05
N GLY A 248 3.88 18.64 -2.87
CA GLY A 248 4.54 18.90 -1.60
C GLY A 248 4.13 20.20 -0.92
N ASP A 249 3.35 21.05 -1.58
CA ASP A 249 2.88 22.37 -1.12
C ASP A 249 1.44 22.35 -0.59
N GLY A 250 0.90 21.18 -0.30
CA GLY A 250 -0.44 21.01 0.23
C GLY A 250 -0.59 19.71 1.02
N LEU A 251 -1.79 19.48 1.55
CA LEU A 251 -2.13 18.34 2.38
C LEU A 251 -3.39 17.62 1.86
N LYS A 252 -3.46 16.34 2.10
CA LYS A 252 -4.64 15.48 1.91
C LYS A 252 -5.03 14.94 3.28
N TRP A 253 -6.16 15.36 3.79
CA TRP A 253 -6.70 15.01 5.09
C TRP A 253 -7.92 14.11 4.93
N ILE A 254 -7.81 12.89 5.36
CA ILE A 254 -8.87 11.88 5.32
C ILE A 254 -9.41 11.74 6.74
N ILE A 255 -10.69 12.02 6.90
CA ILE A 255 -11.41 11.94 8.19
C ILE A 255 -12.57 10.97 8.11
N GLU A 256 -13.04 10.49 9.25
CA GLU A 256 -14.30 9.78 9.35
C GLU A 256 -15.48 10.74 9.19
N ALA A 257 -16.47 10.33 8.42
CA ALA A 257 -17.64 11.14 8.10
C ALA A 257 -18.92 10.50 8.64
N SER A 258 -19.33 10.89 9.84
CA SER A 258 -20.60 10.47 10.44
C SER A 258 -21.76 11.33 9.89
N ARG A 259 -22.16 11.09 8.62
CA ARG A 259 -23.08 11.95 7.88
C ARG A 259 -24.57 11.76 8.22
N GLY A 260 -24.95 10.62 8.78
CA GLY A 260 -26.37 10.26 8.95
C GLY A 260 -27.10 10.29 7.60
N GLN A 261 -28.19 11.06 7.50
CA GLN A 261 -28.97 11.25 6.28
C GLN A 261 -28.48 12.42 5.40
N THR A 262 -27.40 13.13 5.81
CA THR A 262 -26.88 14.28 5.06
C THR A 262 -26.17 13.81 3.79
N SER A 263 -26.38 14.50 2.67
CA SER A 263 -25.67 14.20 1.43
C SER A 263 -24.15 14.44 1.60
N HIS A 264 -23.33 13.70 0.84
CA HIS A 264 -21.86 13.89 0.84
C HIS A 264 -21.48 15.35 0.55
N SER A 265 -22.13 15.97 -0.43
CA SER A 265 -21.88 17.34 -0.83
C SER A 265 -22.21 18.36 0.27
N ASP A 266 -23.34 18.18 0.97
CA ASP A 266 -23.74 19.10 2.04
C ASP A 266 -22.89 18.92 3.28
N TYR A 267 -22.55 17.68 3.63
CA TYR A 267 -21.61 17.38 4.70
C TYR A 267 -20.24 17.99 4.43
N PHE A 268 -19.70 17.82 3.21
CA PHE A 268 -18.45 18.46 2.81
C PHE A 268 -18.51 19.98 2.97
N ARG A 269 -19.61 20.64 2.54
CA ARG A 269 -19.74 22.11 2.69
C ARG A 269 -19.74 22.54 4.14
N ALA A 270 -20.38 21.78 5.03
CA ALA A 270 -20.38 22.07 6.47
C ALA A 270 -18.97 21.95 7.06
N VAL A 271 -18.26 20.85 6.71
CA VAL A 271 -16.85 20.64 7.14
C VAL A 271 -15.94 21.72 6.57
N ALA A 272 -16.06 22.08 5.29
CA ALA A 272 -15.29 23.17 4.68
C ALA A 272 -15.52 24.51 5.36
N GLY A 273 -16.77 24.80 5.74
CA GLY A 273 -17.13 26.02 6.50
C GLY A 273 -16.51 26.02 7.90
N TYR A 274 -16.45 24.89 8.58
CA TYR A 274 -15.72 24.73 9.83
C TYR A 274 -14.22 25.00 9.65
N ILE A 275 -13.60 24.34 8.66
CA ILE A 275 -12.18 24.45 8.36
C ILE A 275 -11.79 25.92 8.08
N ALA A 276 -12.56 26.60 7.24
CA ALA A 276 -12.31 28.01 6.92
C ALA A 276 -12.28 28.90 8.17
N LYS A 277 -13.17 28.63 9.14
CA LYS A 277 -13.24 29.40 10.39
C LYS A 277 -12.15 28.99 11.40
N ALA A 278 -11.86 27.69 11.53
CA ALA A 278 -10.94 27.17 12.55
C ALA A 278 -9.46 27.33 12.15
N TYR A 279 -9.18 27.26 10.86
CA TYR A 279 -7.81 27.22 10.33
C TYR A 279 -7.42 28.42 9.47
N ASP A 280 -8.39 29.28 9.11
CA ASP A 280 -8.21 30.41 8.17
C ASP A 280 -7.66 29.96 6.80
N ILE A 281 -8.14 28.80 6.34
CA ILE A 281 -7.78 28.18 5.06
C ILE A 281 -9.03 27.60 4.40
N GLU A 282 -9.25 27.92 3.12
CA GLU A 282 -10.32 27.28 2.33
C GLU A 282 -9.80 25.98 1.69
N PRO A 283 -10.45 24.82 1.93
CA PRO A 283 -10.14 23.58 1.22
C PRO A 283 -10.64 23.63 -0.23
N ASP A 284 -10.07 22.78 -1.10
CA ASP A 284 -10.52 22.64 -2.50
C ASP A 284 -11.99 22.19 -2.55
N LYS A 285 -12.83 23.02 -3.17
CA LYS A 285 -14.28 22.82 -3.28
C LYS A 285 -14.68 21.56 -4.07
N SER A 286 -13.76 20.94 -4.80
CA SER A 286 -14.03 19.71 -5.54
C SER A 286 -14.20 18.47 -4.65
N GLY A 287 -13.81 18.54 -3.37
CA GLY A 287 -14.09 17.50 -2.37
C GLY A 287 -15.57 17.21 -2.12
N LYS A 288 -16.50 18.10 -2.60
CA LYS A 288 -17.95 17.86 -2.61
C LYS A 288 -18.37 16.68 -3.50
N ASP A 289 -17.55 16.29 -4.47
CA ASP A 289 -17.84 15.18 -5.38
C ASP A 289 -17.45 13.84 -4.74
N LEU A 290 -18.41 12.93 -4.62
CA LEU A 290 -18.21 11.60 -3.99
C LEU A 290 -17.10 10.80 -4.69
N ALA A 291 -17.05 10.85 -6.03
CA ALA A 291 -16.03 10.19 -6.85
C ALA A 291 -14.74 11.01 -7.03
N ARG A 292 -14.46 11.95 -6.11
CA ARG A 292 -13.25 12.78 -6.18
C ARG A 292 -11.99 11.91 -6.19
N ALA A 293 -11.15 12.10 -7.22
CA ALA A 293 -9.85 11.46 -7.31
C ALA A 293 -8.84 12.15 -6.40
N CYS A 294 -8.20 11.38 -5.53
CA CYS A 294 -7.09 11.81 -4.69
C CYS A 294 -5.82 11.07 -5.12
N PHE A 295 -4.85 11.78 -5.68
CA PHE A 295 -3.57 11.22 -6.09
C PHE A 295 -2.75 10.75 -4.89
N LEU A 296 -2.09 9.60 -5.02
CA LEU A 296 -1.26 8.97 -3.99
C LEU A 296 0.23 9.19 -4.29
N PRO A 297 0.89 10.16 -3.64
CA PRO A 297 2.33 10.40 -3.78
C PRO A 297 3.17 9.48 -2.90
N HIS A 298 4.48 9.68 -2.92
CA HIS A 298 5.37 9.22 -1.87
C HIS A 298 5.48 10.28 -0.75
N ASP A 299 5.08 9.89 0.46
CA ASP A 299 5.27 10.67 1.68
C ASP A 299 5.61 9.73 2.85
N PRO A 300 6.90 9.51 3.17
CA PRO A 300 7.32 8.60 4.24
C PRO A 300 6.91 9.10 5.65
N ARG A 301 6.46 10.36 5.78
CA ARG A 301 5.97 10.95 7.03
C ARG A 301 4.45 11.06 7.08
N ALA A 302 3.74 10.30 6.23
CA ALA A 302 2.28 10.23 6.29
C ALA A 302 1.82 9.64 7.63
N PHE A 303 0.81 10.25 8.22
CA PHE A 303 0.16 9.76 9.44
C PHE A 303 -0.95 8.78 9.08
N ILE A 304 -1.05 7.70 9.84
CA ILE A 304 -2.20 6.81 9.87
C ILE A 304 -2.70 6.68 11.31
N ASN A 305 -4.01 6.75 11.48
CA ASN A 305 -4.62 6.50 12.78
C ASN A 305 -4.30 5.05 13.24
N PRO A 306 -3.82 4.86 14.47
CA PRO A 306 -3.49 3.54 15.01
C PRO A 306 -4.64 2.51 14.92
N ASN A 307 -5.89 2.96 14.92
CA ASN A 307 -7.07 2.10 14.77
C ASN A 307 -7.15 1.37 13.42
N TYR A 308 -6.37 1.80 12.42
CA TYR A 308 -6.32 1.22 11.07
C TYR A 308 -5.03 0.41 10.79
N ARG A 309 -4.13 0.29 11.76
CA ARG A 309 -2.88 -0.48 11.65
C ARG A 309 -3.05 -1.95 11.92
#